data_5276d796596a85d13b50b077bfa8a0e9
#
_entry.id   5276d796596a85d13b50b077bfa8a0e9
#
_cell.length_a   1.000
_cell.length_b   1.000
_cell.length_c   1.000
_cell.angle_alpha   90.00
_cell.angle_beta   90.00
_cell.angle_gamma   90.00
#
_symmetry.space_group_name_H-M   'P 1'
#
loop_
_entity.id
_entity.type
_entity.pdbx_description
1 polymer ?
#
loop_
_entity_poly.entity_id
_entity_poly.type
_entity_poly.pdbx_seq_one_letter_code
_entity_poly.pdbx_strand_id
1 'polypeptide(L)'
;MGGSGHSPAAAARRPWWLACLWLGTVAGSLLAVVWLFATEPNWHRITAQLQPLSLVQTWISIAACVGLLALSRRKHAETEEAWAQGALLIYVLGGLVTAVLLHYGILPQWLARGHAWLPRLQMLGLLLLHGGCAWLAWRCLYRYRKQA
;
A
#
# COMPACT_ATOMS: atom_id res chain seq x y z
N MET A 1 -39.23 -20.32 -0.06
CA MET A 1 -38.53 -19.07 0.27
C MET A 1 -37.11 -19.43 0.69
N GLY A 2 -36.18 -19.42 -0.29
CA GLY A 2 -34.78 -19.77 -0.07
C GLY A 2 -34.02 -18.54 0.38
N GLY A 3 -33.73 -18.42 1.68
CA GLY A 3 -32.77 -17.46 2.20
C GLY A 3 -31.38 -17.83 1.70
N SER A 4 -30.84 -17.08 0.74
CA SER A 4 -29.45 -17.17 0.34
C SER A 4 -28.54 -16.73 1.50
N GLY A 5 -28.21 -17.70 2.35
CA GLY A 5 -27.26 -17.52 3.45
C GLY A 5 -25.89 -17.15 2.88
N HIS A 6 -25.66 -15.87 2.64
CA HIS A 6 -24.33 -15.35 2.40
C HIS A 6 -23.54 -15.55 3.68
N SER A 7 -22.72 -16.61 3.72
CA SER A 7 -21.84 -16.93 4.84
C SER A 7 -21.04 -15.66 5.23
N PRO A 8 -21.11 -15.22 6.50
CA PRO A 8 -20.36 -14.04 6.97
C PRO A 8 -18.85 -14.18 6.77
N ALA A 9 -18.33 -15.40 6.70
CA ALA A 9 -16.95 -15.69 6.39
C ALA A 9 -16.53 -15.28 4.95
N ALA A 10 -17.46 -15.31 3.99
CA ALA A 10 -17.17 -14.89 2.61
C ALA A 10 -17.06 -13.36 2.48
N ALA A 11 -17.83 -12.61 3.29
CA ALA A 11 -17.78 -11.16 3.30
C ALA A 11 -16.50 -10.61 3.97
N ALA A 12 -15.92 -11.34 4.93
CA ALA A 12 -14.67 -10.97 5.59
C ALA A 12 -13.40 -11.31 4.77
N ARG A 13 -13.50 -12.22 3.79
CA ARG A 13 -12.35 -12.63 2.96
C ARG A 13 -11.94 -11.58 1.92
N ARG A 14 -12.86 -10.78 1.42
CA ARG A 14 -12.62 -9.83 0.32
C ARG A 14 -11.65 -8.71 0.66
N PRO A 15 -11.76 -7.96 1.79
CA PRO A 15 -10.84 -6.87 2.10
C PRO A 15 -9.42 -7.34 2.46
N TRP A 16 -9.28 -8.53 3.02
CA TRP A 16 -7.97 -9.07 3.39
C TRP A 16 -7.07 -9.33 2.18
N TRP A 17 -7.62 -9.82 1.10
CA TRP A 17 -6.84 -10.08 -0.10
C TRP A 17 -6.38 -8.78 -0.82
N LEU A 18 -7.15 -7.70 -0.74
CA LEU A 18 -6.68 -6.40 -1.20
C LEU A 18 -5.48 -5.89 -0.40
N ALA A 19 -5.48 -6.09 0.91
CA ALA A 19 -4.34 -5.76 1.75
C ALA A 19 -3.12 -6.65 1.47
N CYS A 20 -3.32 -7.94 1.18
CA CYS A 20 -2.26 -8.85 0.74
C CYS A 20 -1.68 -8.42 -0.62
N LEU A 21 -2.53 -8.04 -1.57
CA LEU A 21 -2.11 -7.53 -2.87
C LEU A 21 -1.27 -6.26 -2.70
N TRP A 22 -1.74 -5.30 -1.90
CA TRP A 22 -1.03 -4.07 -1.63
C TRP A 22 0.33 -4.32 -0.97
N LEU A 23 0.37 -5.08 0.12
CA LEU A 23 1.61 -5.42 0.82
C LEU A 23 2.57 -6.22 -0.08
N GLY A 24 2.04 -7.16 -0.85
CA GLY A 24 2.82 -7.97 -1.79
C GLY A 24 3.46 -7.14 -2.90
N THR A 25 2.73 -6.16 -3.45
CA THR A 25 3.29 -5.26 -4.46
C THR A 25 4.34 -4.31 -3.88
N VAL A 26 4.16 -3.82 -2.64
CA VAL A 26 5.19 -3.02 -1.95
C VAL A 26 6.46 -3.85 -1.74
N ALA A 27 6.33 -5.06 -1.21
CA ALA A 27 7.47 -5.96 -1.01
C ALA A 27 8.15 -6.34 -2.33
N GLY A 28 7.37 -6.67 -3.36
CA GLY A 28 7.87 -6.99 -4.71
C GLY A 28 8.62 -5.82 -5.36
N SER A 29 8.10 -4.61 -5.20
CA SER A 29 8.77 -3.40 -5.71
C SER A 29 10.08 -3.13 -4.98
N LEU A 30 10.13 -3.31 -3.67
CA LEU A 30 11.37 -3.17 -2.90
C LEU A 30 12.42 -4.19 -3.35
N LEU A 31 12.03 -5.45 -3.54
CA LEU A 31 12.93 -6.50 -4.05
C LEU A 31 13.42 -6.17 -5.46
N ALA A 32 12.53 -5.69 -6.34
CA ALA A 32 12.90 -5.28 -7.70
C ALA A 32 13.89 -4.11 -7.70
N VAL A 33 13.71 -3.14 -6.82
CA VAL A 33 14.64 -2.01 -6.64
C VAL A 33 16.00 -2.50 -6.15
N VAL A 34 16.04 -3.36 -5.13
CA VAL A 34 17.30 -3.94 -4.63
C VAL A 34 18.01 -4.74 -5.71
N TRP A 35 17.29 -5.57 -6.45
CA TRP A 35 17.82 -6.34 -7.59
C TRP A 35 18.40 -5.41 -8.66
N LEU A 36 17.68 -4.36 -9.02
CA LEU A 36 18.10 -3.39 -10.03
C LEU A 36 19.42 -2.71 -9.64
N PHE A 37 19.53 -2.26 -8.38
CA PHE A 37 20.77 -1.65 -7.88
C PHE A 37 21.93 -2.64 -7.75
N ALA A 38 21.67 -3.92 -7.55
CA ALA A 38 22.68 -4.95 -7.44
C ALA A 38 23.23 -5.40 -8.82
N THR A 39 22.41 -5.32 -9.86
CA THR A 39 22.74 -5.88 -11.19
C THR A 39 23.10 -4.84 -12.24
N GLU A 40 22.59 -3.61 -12.12
CA GLU A 40 22.80 -2.57 -13.12
C GLU A 40 23.75 -1.48 -12.60
N PRO A 41 24.95 -1.35 -13.15
CA PRO A 41 25.92 -0.33 -12.76
C PRO A 41 25.62 1.05 -13.36
N ASN A 42 24.76 1.12 -14.37
CA ASN A 42 24.50 2.35 -15.12
C ASN A 42 23.32 3.11 -14.53
N TRP A 43 23.60 4.28 -13.94
CA TRP A 43 22.59 5.16 -13.32
C TRP A 43 21.44 5.54 -14.27
N HIS A 44 21.71 5.83 -15.54
CA HIS A 44 20.68 6.18 -16.51
C HIS A 44 19.70 5.03 -16.77
N ARG A 45 20.20 3.79 -16.78
CA ARG A 45 19.33 2.62 -16.91
C ARG A 45 18.51 2.36 -15.66
N ILE A 46 19.12 2.55 -14.50
CA ILE A 46 18.41 2.45 -13.20
C ILE A 46 17.24 3.45 -13.17
N THR A 47 17.49 4.73 -13.49
CA THR A 47 16.45 5.78 -13.47
C THR A 47 15.35 5.50 -14.50
N ALA A 48 15.69 5.03 -15.68
CA ALA A 48 14.73 4.69 -16.73
C ALA A 48 13.78 3.53 -16.32
N GLN A 49 14.25 2.60 -15.50
CA GLN A 49 13.43 1.48 -15.01
C GLN A 49 12.67 1.80 -13.72
N LEU A 50 13.22 2.66 -12.86
CA LEU A 50 12.57 3.06 -11.60
C LEU A 50 11.27 3.84 -11.84
N GLN A 51 11.24 4.68 -12.85
CA GLN A 51 10.08 5.52 -13.13
C GLN A 51 8.82 4.72 -13.47
N PRO A 52 8.83 3.78 -14.43
CA PRO A 52 7.67 2.94 -14.71
C PRO A 52 7.33 1.99 -13.57
N LEU A 53 8.34 1.45 -12.87
CA LEU A 53 8.11 0.59 -11.71
C LEU A 53 7.36 1.32 -10.59
N SER A 54 7.79 2.54 -10.27
CA SER A 54 7.13 3.39 -9.28
C SER A 54 5.73 3.79 -9.72
N LEU A 55 5.51 4.05 -11.01
CA LEU A 55 4.17 4.37 -11.55
C LEU A 55 3.20 3.21 -11.36
N VAL A 56 3.59 2.00 -11.76
CA VAL A 56 2.78 0.79 -11.59
C VAL A 56 2.48 0.54 -10.11
N GLN A 57 3.49 0.62 -9.25
CA GLN A 57 3.34 0.46 -7.80
C GLN A 57 2.35 1.48 -7.22
N THR A 58 2.45 2.73 -7.62
CA THR A 58 1.56 3.81 -7.15
C THR A 58 0.12 3.54 -7.53
N TRP A 59 -0.15 3.19 -8.79
CA TRP A 59 -1.50 2.90 -9.25
C TRP A 59 -2.12 1.67 -8.59
N ILE A 60 -1.33 0.61 -8.38
CA ILE A 60 -1.80 -0.58 -7.64
C ILE A 60 -2.11 -0.21 -6.18
N SER A 61 -1.26 0.58 -5.53
CA SER A 61 -1.50 1.06 -4.17
C SER A 61 -2.77 1.92 -4.08
N ILE A 62 -2.97 2.84 -5.03
CA ILE A 62 -4.19 3.67 -5.10
C ILE A 62 -5.43 2.78 -5.27
N ALA A 63 -5.40 1.86 -6.23
CA ALA A 63 -6.53 0.95 -6.47
C ALA A 63 -6.86 0.08 -5.26
N ALA A 64 -5.84 -0.47 -4.58
CA ALA A 64 -6.01 -1.25 -3.35
C ALA A 64 -6.59 -0.40 -2.21
N CYS A 65 -6.07 0.81 -2.01
CA CYS A 65 -6.55 1.74 -0.98
C CYS A 65 -7.99 2.17 -1.23
N VAL A 66 -8.33 2.54 -2.46
CA VAL A 66 -9.71 2.90 -2.84
C VAL A 66 -10.64 1.71 -2.69
N GLY A 67 -10.23 0.51 -3.08
CA GLY A 67 -10.98 -0.72 -2.87
C GLY A 67 -11.25 -1.01 -1.40
N LEU A 68 -10.24 -0.86 -0.54
CA LEU A 68 -10.39 -1.02 0.92
C LEU A 68 -11.34 0.02 1.51
N LEU A 69 -11.24 1.29 1.09
CA LEU A 69 -12.15 2.35 1.52
C LEU A 69 -13.60 2.09 1.07
N ALA A 70 -13.80 1.66 -0.17
CA ALA A 70 -15.14 1.36 -0.70
C ALA A 70 -15.79 0.18 0.04
N LEU A 71 -15.01 -0.85 0.38
CA LEU A 71 -15.49 -2.01 1.13
C LEU A 71 -15.74 -1.67 2.61
N SER A 72 -14.94 -0.80 3.21
CA SER A 72 -15.13 -0.37 4.61
C SER A 72 -16.41 0.46 4.79
N ARG A 73 -16.78 1.28 3.80
CA ARG A 73 -18.02 2.07 3.82
C ARG A 73 -19.29 1.24 3.82
N ARG A 74 -19.25 0.02 3.27
CA ARG A 74 -20.44 -0.86 3.18
C ARG A 74 -20.79 -1.56 4.49
N LYS A 75 -19.92 -1.52 5.51
CA LYS A 75 -20.13 -2.14 6.81
C LYS A 75 -20.43 -1.10 7.91
N HIS A 76 -21.33 -0.17 7.65
CA HIS A 76 -21.80 0.75 8.68
C HIS A 76 -22.92 0.09 9.47
N ALA A 77 -22.57 -0.60 10.54
CA ALA A 77 -23.44 -0.80 11.71
C ALA A 77 -22.62 -1.42 12.86
N GLU A 78 -22.70 -0.77 14.01
CA GLU A 78 -22.50 -1.27 15.37
C GLU A 78 -21.09 -1.17 15.99
N THR A 79 -21.01 -0.23 16.77
CA THR A 79 -20.32 0.33 17.97
C THR A 79 -18.93 -0.16 18.41
N GLU A 80 -18.54 -1.38 18.40
CA GLU A 80 -17.16 -1.80 18.76
C GLU A 80 -16.24 -1.92 17.54
N GLU A 81 -16.79 -2.21 16.39
CA GLU A 81 -16.06 -2.27 15.12
C GLU A 81 -15.61 -0.89 14.61
N ALA A 82 -16.21 0.21 15.10
CA ALA A 82 -15.94 1.57 14.65
C ALA A 82 -14.48 2.03 14.93
N TRP A 83 -13.90 1.63 16.05
CA TRP A 83 -12.53 1.98 16.41
C TRP A 83 -11.49 1.31 15.51
N ALA A 84 -11.69 0.08 15.22
CA ALA A 84 -10.80 -0.66 14.36
C ALA A 84 -10.97 -0.28 12.89
N GLN A 85 -12.18 0.11 12.48
CA GLN A 85 -12.43 0.71 11.17
C GLN A 85 -11.78 2.09 11.05
N GLY A 86 -11.79 2.90 12.11
CA GLY A 86 -11.08 4.17 12.16
C GLY A 86 -9.58 4.03 12.00
N ALA A 87 -8.97 3.06 12.69
CA ALA A 87 -7.54 2.76 12.54
C ALA A 87 -7.19 2.30 11.12
N LEU A 88 -8.00 1.41 10.53
CA LEU A 88 -7.83 0.96 9.16
C LEU A 88 -7.92 2.12 8.17
N LEU A 89 -8.90 3.03 8.37
CA LEU A 89 -9.06 4.22 7.54
C LEU A 89 -7.82 5.10 7.55
N ILE A 90 -7.24 5.35 8.73
CA ILE A 90 -6.01 6.14 8.89
C ILE A 90 -4.84 5.49 8.13
N TYR A 91 -4.67 4.17 8.26
CA TYR A 91 -3.60 3.46 7.57
C TYR A 91 -3.77 3.47 6.06
N VAL A 92 -4.99 3.30 5.57
CA VAL A 92 -5.29 3.32 4.13
C VAL A 92 -5.12 4.73 3.55
N LEU A 93 -5.59 5.76 4.23
CA LEU A 93 -5.37 7.16 3.81
C LEU A 93 -3.89 7.54 3.86
N GLY A 94 -3.18 7.15 4.92
CA GLY A 94 -1.74 7.35 5.04
C GLY A 94 -0.98 6.67 3.90
N GLY A 95 -1.37 5.44 3.57
CA GLY A 95 -0.80 4.70 2.43
C GLY A 95 -1.06 5.38 1.09
N LEU A 96 -2.27 5.91 0.88
CA LEU A 96 -2.62 6.64 -0.34
C LEU A 96 -1.79 7.92 -0.49
N VAL A 97 -1.73 8.73 0.57
CA VAL A 97 -0.97 9.99 0.56
C VAL A 97 0.51 9.73 0.34
N THR A 98 1.09 8.74 1.03
CA THR A 98 2.51 8.40 0.88
C THR A 98 2.82 7.85 -0.51
N ALA A 99 1.94 7.07 -1.15
CA ALA A 99 2.11 6.60 -2.52
C ALA A 99 2.19 7.77 -3.51
N VAL A 100 1.28 8.73 -3.39
CA VAL A 100 1.24 9.93 -4.24
C VAL A 100 2.49 10.80 -4.02
N LEU A 101 2.87 11.05 -2.76
CA LEU A 101 4.06 11.83 -2.44
C LEU A 101 5.35 11.16 -2.92
N LEU A 102 5.46 9.83 -2.82
CA LEU A 102 6.62 9.10 -3.31
C LEU A 102 6.79 9.29 -4.82
N HIS A 103 5.74 9.05 -5.59
CA HIS A 103 5.83 9.05 -7.05
C HIS A 103 5.89 10.46 -7.65
N TYR A 104 5.00 11.35 -7.20
CA TYR A 104 4.86 12.68 -7.81
C TYR A 104 5.67 13.77 -7.10
N GLY A 105 5.99 13.59 -5.82
CA GLY A 105 6.73 14.57 -5.03
C GLY A 105 8.23 14.29 -4.99
N ILE A 106 8.63 13.15 -4.44
CA ILE A 106 10.02 12.88 -4.09
C ILE A 106 10.80 12.21 -5.22
N LEU A 107 10.20 11.25 -5.94
CA LEU A 107 10.89 10.52 -7.00
C LEU A 107 11.49 11.44 -8.07
N PRO A 108 10.76 12.44 -8.63
CA PRO A 108 11.34 13.36 -9.62
C PRO A 108 12.52 14.18 -9.06
N GLN A 109 12.44 14.61 -7.80
CA GLN A 109 13.53 15.35 -7.14
C GLN A 109 14.76 14.46 -6.93
N TRP A 110 14.56 13.21 -6.55
CA TRP A 110 15.65 12.26 -6.38
C TRP A 110 16.32 11.90 -7.70
N LEU A 111 15.54 11.70 -8.75
CA LEU A 111 16.06 11.43 -10.10
C LEU A 111 16.85 12.62 -10.66
N ALA A 112 16.40 13.85 -10.40
CA ALA A 112 17.07 15.08 -10.87
C ALA A 112 18.34 15.40 -10.08
N ARG A 113 18.39 15.09 -8.79
CA ARG A 113 19.47 15.47 -7.87
C ARG A 113 20.33 14.31 -7.37
N GLY A 114 20.31 13.17 -8.00
CA GLY A 114 20.89 11.85 -7.73
C GLY A 114 21.89 11.62 -6.58
N HIS A 115 22.69 12.63 -6.25
CA HIS A 115 23.70 12.56 -5.17
C HIS A 115 23.32 13.31 -3.88
N ALA A 116 22.22 14.08 -3.88
CA ALA A 116 21.79 14.80 -2.67
C ALA A 116 21.29 13.81 -1.60
N TRP A 117 21.77 13.96 -0.38
CA TRP A 117 21.40 13.09 0.75
C TRP A 117 19.96 13.30 1.23
N LEU A 118 19.46 14.55 1.14
CA LEU A 118 18.12 14.90 1.63
C LEU A 118 16.99 14.21 0.87
N PRO A 119 16.94 14.21 -0.49
CA PRO A 119 15.94 13.43 -1.22
C PRO A 119 16.00 11.93 -0.94
N ARG A 120 17.21 11.37 -0.72
CA ARG A 120 17.37 9.95 -0.36
C ARG A 120 16.75 9.63 1.00
N LEU A 121 16.98 10.50 1.99
CA LEU A 121 16.42 10.35 3.34
C LEU A 121 14.88 10.47 3.31
N GLN A 122 14.35 11.44 2.56
CA GLN A 122 12.92 11.61 2.36
C GLN A 122 12.29 10.39 1.67
N MET A 123 12.95 9.87 0.62
CA MET A 123 12.51 8.66 -0.10
C MET A 123 12.44 7.46 0.85
N LEU A 124 13.50 7.23 1.62
CA LEU A 124 13.54 6.14 2.60
C LEU A 124 12.45 6.29 3.67
N GLY A 125 12.30 7.48 4.24
CA GLY A 125 11.28 7.76 5.26
C GLY A 125 9.86 7.52 4.74
N LEU A 126 9.54 7.98 3.52
CA LEU A 126 8.24 7.74 2.91
C LEU A 126 8.01 6.27 2.52
N LEU A 127 9.05 5.56 2.07
CA LEU A 127 8.96 4.12 1.78
C LEU A 127 8.67 3.33 3.06
N LEU A 128 9.35 3.65 4.17
CA LEU A 128 9.09 3.02 5.46
C LEU A 128 7.68 3.33 5.96
N LEU A 129 7.23 4.57 5.81
CA LEU A 129 5.88 4.98 6.21
C LEU A 129 4.82 4.29 5.35
N HIS A 130 5.00 4.24 4.04
CA HIS A 130 4.10 3.55 3.12
C HIS A 130 4.02 2.04 3.40
N GLY A 131 5.16 1.38 3.55
CA GLY A 131 5.24 -0.03 3.92
C GLY A 131 4.65 -0.31 5.30
N GLY A 132 4.88 0.58 6.27
CA GLY A 132 4.28 0.53 7.60
C GLY A 132 2.75 0.63 7.56
N CYS A 133 2.20 1.54 6.77
CA CYS A 133 0.76 1.67 6.56
C CYS A 133 0.17 0.39 5.95
N ALA A 134 0.80 -0.16 4.91
CA ALA A 134 0.36 -1.41 4.29
C ALA A 134 0.39 -2.60 5.27
N TRP A 135 1.46 -2.70 6.06
CA TRP A 135 1.61 -3.73 7.09
C TRP A 135 0.55 -3.62 8.18
N LEU A 136 0.31 -2.41 8.70
CA LEU A 136 -0.67 -2.18 9.75
C LEU A 136 -2.10 -2.42 9.26
N ALA A 137 -2.42 -2.01 8.03
CA ALA A 137 -3.71 -2.31 7.40
C ALA A 137 -3.92 -3.82 7.26
N TRP A 138 -2.91 -4.54 6.75
CA TRP A 138 -2.95 -6.00 6.64
C TRP A 138 -3.11 -6.67 8.01
N ARG A 139 -2.35 -6.23 9.02
CA ARG A 139 -2.42 -6.78 10.39
C ARG A 139 -3.79 -6.56 11.03
N CYS A 140 -4.37 -5.38 10.81
CA CYS A 140 -5.71 -5.05 11.26
C CYS A 140 -6.74 -6.04 10.69
N LEU A 141 -6.74 -6.22 9.36
CA LEU A 141 -7.67 -7.12 8.67
C LEU A 141 -7.42 -8.60 9.00
N TYR A 142 -6.17 -8.99 9.24
CA TYR A 142 -5.83 -10.34 9.65
C TYR A 142 -6.39 -10.70 11.03
N ARG A 143 -6.35 -9.76 11.97
CA ARG A 143 -6.95 -9.95 13.32
C ARG A 143 -8.45 -10.14 13.22
N TYR A 144 -9.13 -9.33 12.42
CA TYR A 144 -10.57 -9.49 12.18
C TYR A 144 -10.95 -10.84 11.60
N ARG A 145 -10.15 -11.35 10.66
CA ARG A 145 -10.38 -12.65 10.06
C ARG A 145 -10.33 -13.78 11.09
N LYS A 146 -9.50 -13.66 12.13
CA LYS A 146 -9.38 -14.70 13.19
C LYS A 146 -10.51 -14.65 14.21
N GLN A 147 -11.18 -13.50 14.35
CA GLN A 147 -12.28 -13.32 15.29
C GLN A 147 -13.66 -13.63 14.67
N ALA A 148 -13.74 -13.69 13.37
CA ALA A 148 -14.92 -14.11 12.61
C ALA A 148 -14.91 -15.62 12.35
#